data_54b49ce8aa5fd9fc6e43666134b46c12
#
_entry.id   54b49ce8aa5fd9fc6e43666134b46c12
#
_cell.length_a   1.000
_cell.length_b   1.000
_cell.length_c   1.000
_cell.angle_alpha   90.00
_cell.angle_beta   90.00
_cell.angle_gamma   90.00
#
_symmetry.space_group_name_H-M   'P 1'
#
loop_
_entity.id
_entity.type
_entity.pdbx_description
1 polymer ?
#
loop_
_entity_poly.entity_id
_entity_poly.type
_entity_poly.pdbx_seq_one_letter_code
_entity_poly.pdbx_strand_id
1 'polypeptide(L)'
;MKNILSVQSHTVFGHAGNSAAEFPMRRMGANVWPLNTVQFSNHTQYGHWTGVVMPATHLSDIVKGIADIDRLKTCDAVLSGYLGSAEQGEQILEIVRQVKLANPDAWYFCDPVMGHPEKGCIVAPGVAEFHSRSALPASDIIAPNLLELEMLSGHEVTSVEQAVASARELIALGPKIVLVKHLARAGQRSDRFEMLLVTADEAWHISRPLVDFGVRQPVGVGDLTSGLLLVDLLHGMPLKEALEHITAAVYEVMLKTHEMGEYELQLVAAQDRIANPQQHFDAVKL
;
A
#
# COMPACT_ATOMS: atom_id res chain seq x y z
N MET A 1 -13.38 -15.30 7.34
CA MET A 1 -13.27 -14.08 6.52
C MET A 1 -12.50 -13.05 7.35
N LYS A 2 -11.52 -12.40 6.78
CA LYS A 2 -10.69 -11.39 7.46
C LYS A 2 -11.31 -10.01 7.34
N ASN A 3 -11.29 -9.24 8.42
CA ASN A 3 -11.84 -7.88 8.48
C ASN A 3 -10.69 -6.87 8.49
N ILE A 4 -10.72 -5.93 7.56
CA ILE A 4 -9.66 -4.92 7.38
C ILE A 4 -10.28 -3.53 7.50
N LEU A 5 -9.81 -2.73 8.45
CA LEU A 5 -10.08 -1.30 8.50
C LEU A 5 -9.09 -0.60 7.57
N SER A 6 -9.58 -0.10 6.44
CA SER A 6 -8.76 0.53 5.40
C SER A 6 -8.88 2.05 5.46
N VAL A 7 -7.84 2.71 5.99
CA VAL A 7 -7.81 4.16 6.23
C VAL A 7 -6.94 4.82 5.16
N GLN A 8 -7.56 5.22 4.06
CA GLN A 8 -6.88 5.72 2.87
C GLN A 8 -7.66 6.86 2.21
N SER A 9 -7.10 7.48 1.18
CA SER A 9 -7.82 8.43 0.34
C SER A 9 -9.00 7.76 -0.40
N HIS A 10 -9.94 8.59 -0.85
CA HIS A 10 -11.01 8.15 -1.73
C HIS A 10 -11.21 9.15 -2.87
N THR A 11 -11.32 8.65 -4.09
CA THR A 11 -11.70 9.42 -5.27
C THR A 11 -13.04 8.94 -5.81
N VAL A 12 -13.93 9.88 -6.18
CA VAL A 12 -15.23 9.53 -6.76
C VAL A 12 -15.06 9.01 -8.18
N PHE A 13 -14.21 9.67 -8.96
CA PHE A 13 -13.81 9.23 -10.29
C PHE A 13 -12.38 8.71 -10.23
N GLY A 14 -12.16 7.56 -10.85
CA GLY A 14 -10.85 6.90 -10.93
C GLY A 14 -10.50 6.10 -9.66
N HIS A 15 -9.25 5.65 -9.60
CA HIS A 15 -8.80 4.67 -8.63
C HIS A 15 -7.55 5.16 -7.88
N ALA A 16 -7.75 5.58 -6.62
CA ALA A 16 -6.66 5.88 -5.68
C ALA A 16 -7.12 5.56 -4.25
N GLY A 17 -6.21 5.11 -3.40
CA GLY A 17 -6.50 4.76 -2.02
C GLY A 17 -7.60 3.68 -1.92
N ASN A 18 -8.64 3.93 -1.12
CA ASN A 18 -9.77 2.99 -0.99
C ASN A 18 -10.45 2.67 -2.32
N SER A 19 -10.56 3.64 -3.24
CA SER A 19 -11.14 3.38 -4.57
C SER A 19 -10.32 2.39 -5.42
N ALA A 20 -9.03 2.23 -5.14
CA ALA A 20 -8.17 1.24 -5.80
C ALA A 20 -8.09 -0.09 -5.04
N ALA A 21 -8.07 -0.05 -3.71
CA ALA A 21 -7.77 -1.22 -2.88
C ALA A 21 -9.01 -2.00 -2.40
N GLU A 22 -10.14 -1.32 -2.14
CA GLU A 22 -11.32 -1.92 -1.51
C GLU A 22 -11.91 -3.08 -2.33
N PHE A 23 -12.23 -2.83 -3.59
CA PHE A 23 -12.84 -3.85 -4.46
C PHE A 23 -11.93 -5.07 -4.65
N PRO A 24 -10.63 -4.92 -4.98
CA PRO A 24 -9.70 -6.05 -5.07
C PRO A 24 -9.59 -6.86 -3.78
N MET A 25 -9.47 -6.21 -2.62
CA MET A 25 -9.42 -6.90 -1.34
C MET A 25 -10.70 -7.71 -1.08
N ARG A 26 -11.87 -7.14 -1.40
CA ARG A 26 -13.17 -7.85 -1.30
C ARG A 26 -13.25 -9.01 -2.29
N ARG A 27 -12.74 -8.83 -3.51
CA ARG A 27 -12.66 -9.90 -4.52
C ARG A 27 -11.79 -11.06 -4.05
N MET A 28 -10.76 -10.78 -3.23
CA MET A 28 -9.90 -11.77 -2.59
C MET A 28 -10.48 -12.35 -1.28
N GLY A 29 -11.72 -12.04 -0.94
CA GLY A 29 -12.44 -12.63 0.19
C GLY A 29 -12.24 -11.93 1.54
N ALA A 30 -11.71 -10.71 1.56
CA ALA A 30 -11.69 -9.90 2.77
C ALA A 30 -12.98 -9.09 2.93
N ASN A 31 -13.36 -8.81 4.16
CA ASN A 31 -14.38 -7.84 4.51
C ASN A 31 -13.67 -6.50 4.82
N VAL A 32 -13.90 -5.49 3.99
CA VAL A 32 -13.20 -4.22 4.08
C VAL A 32 -14.12 -3.15 4.64
N TRP A 33 -13.63 -2.43 5.66
CA TRP A 33 -14.28 -1.26 6.26
C TRP A 33 -13.51 0.00 5.78
N PRO A 34 -13.95 0.65 4.69
CA PRO A 34 -13.25 1.82 4.17
C PRO A 34 -13.53 3.04 5.04
N LEU A 35 -12.46 3.70 5.48
CA LEU A 35 -12.48 4.98 6.20
C LEU A 35 -11.63 5.97 5.40
N ASN A 36 -12.24 7.04 4.92
CA ASN A 36 -11.61 7.95 3.98
C ASN A 36 -10.85 9.07 4.70
N THR A 37 -9.57 9.26 4.36
CA THR A 37 -8.78 10.42 4.81
C THR A 37 -9.11 11.69 4.02
N VAL A 38 -9.47 11.53 2.76
CA VAL A 38 -9.96 12.58 1.88
C VAL A 38 -11.10 12.05 1.02
N GLN A 39 -12.00 12.94 0.61
CA GLN A 39 -13.03 12.66 -0.39
C GLN A 39 -12.82 13.64 -1.54
N PHE A 40 -12.17 13.19 -2.62
CA PHE A 40 -11.87 14.00 -3.79
C PHE A 40 -12.68 13.58 -5.02
N SER A 41 -12.93 14.52 -5.92
CA SER A 41 -13.57 14.22 -7.21
C SER A 41 -12.77 13.22 -8.04
N ASN A 42 -11.46 13.35 -8.05
CA ASN A 42 -10.48 12.56 -8.78
C ASN A 42 -9.11 12.72 -8.11
N HIS A 43 -8.14 11.90 -8.47
CA HIS A 43 -6.79 12.04 -7.93
C HIS A 43 -6.05 13.27 -8.47
N THR A 44 -5.09 13.77 -7.70
CA THR A 44 -4.40 15.05 -7.92
C THR A 44 -3.58 15.11 -9.21
N GLN A 45 -3.24 13.98 -9.81
CA GLN A 45 -2.44 13.94 -11.06
C GLN A 45 -3.20 14.39 -12.31
N TYR A 46 -4.51 14.65 -12.19
CA TYR A 46 -5.25 15.39 -13.24
C TYR A 46 -4.91 16.88 -13.28
N GLY A 47 -4.19 17.40 -12.25
CA GLY A 47 -3.82 18.79 -12.14
C GLY A 47 -4.94 19.70 -11.58
N HIS A 48 -6.16 19.21 -11.53
CA HIS A 48 -7.31 19.85 -10.93
C HIS A 48 -8.22 18.82 -10.24
N TRP A 49 -8.69 19.15 -9.06
CA TRP A 49 -9.65 18.33 -8.29
C TRP A 49 -10.45 19.21 -7.33
N THR A 50 -11.56 18.70 -6.84
CA THR A 50 -12.39 19.29 -5.79
C THR A 50 -12.63 18.27 -4.69
N GLY A 51 -13.05 18.71 -3.52
CA GLY A 51 -13.38 17.84 -2.40
C GLY A 51 -12.82 18.37 -1.09
N VAL A 52 -12.74 17.47 -0.10
CA VAL A 52 -12.36 17.81 1.26
C VAL A 52 -11.31 16.84 1.82
N VAL A 53 -10.43 17.37 2.65
CA VAL A 53 -9.63 16.59 3.60
C VAL A 53 -10.51 16.38 4.83
N MET A 54 -10.74 15.13 5.24
CA MET A 54 -11.54 14.85 6.41
C MET A 54 -10.86 15.38 7.67
N PRO A 55 -11.61 16.02 8.59
CA PRO A 55 -11.05 16.39 9.89
C PRO A 55 -10.45 15.17 10.60
N ALA A 56 -9.30 15.33 11.24
CA ALA A 56 -8.64 14.22 11.93
C ALA A 56 -9.56 13.56 12.98
N THR A 57 -10.32 14.37 13.73
CA THR A 57 -11.30 13.89 14.71
C THR A 57 -12.43 13.05 14.09
N HIS A 58 -12.77 13.28 12.81
CA HIS A 58 -13.78 12.48 12.12
C HIS A 58 -13.36 11.01 12.02
N LEU A 59 -12.07 10.73 11.81
CA LEU A 59 -11.55 9.35 11.73
C LEU A 59 -11.75 8.62 13.06
N SER A 60 -11.38 9.27 14.17
CA SER A 60 -11.54 8.67 15.50
C SER A 60 -13.01 8.55 15.93
N ASP A 61 -13.87 9.51 15.58
CA ASP A 61 -15.31 9.45 15.87
C ASP A 61 -15.99 8.27 15.17
N ILE A 62 -15.65 8.00 13.91
CA ILE A 62 -16.18 6.83 13.18
C ILE A 62 -15.72 5.53 13.85
N VAL A 63 -14.44 5.42 14.20
CA VAL A 63 -13.92 4.20 14.85
C VAL A 63 -14.50 4.01 16.23
N LYS A 64 -14.72 5.10 16.97
CA LYS A 64 -15.45 5.05 18.25
C LYS A 64 -16.86 4.46 18.06
N GLY A 65 -17.60 4.87 17.03
CA GLY A 65 -18.91 4.29 16.71
C GLY A 65 -18.85 2.80 16.44
N ILE A 66 -17.77 2.30 15.79
CA ILE A 66 -17.53 0.87 15.56
C ILE A 66 -17.20 0.16 16.89
N ALA A 67 -16.46 0.82 17.78
CA ALA A 67 -16.16 0.31 19.11
C ALA A 67 -17.43 0.20 19.97
N ASP A 68 -18.31 1.20 19.92
CA ASP A 68 -19.56 1.24 20.69
C ASP A 68 -20.51 0.08 20.35
N ILE A 69 -20.41 -0.51 19.16
CA ILE A 69 -21.13 -1.72 18.74
C ILE A 69 -20.30 -3.01 18.88
N ASP A 70 -19.18 -2.94 19.62
CA ASP A 70 -18.29 -4.06 19.95
C ASP A 70 -17.73 -4.81 18.73
N ARG A 71 -17.39 -4.07 17.65
CA ARG A 71 -16.87 -4.69 16.41
C ARG A 71 -15.35 -4.58 16.25
N LEU A 72 -14.64 -3.71 16.95
CA LEU A 72 -13.18 -3.62 16.85
C LEU A 72 -12.47 -4.94 17.17
N LYS A 73 -13.00 -5.75 18.08
CA LYS A 73 -12.45 -7.08 18.41
C LYS A 73 -12.41 -8.05 17.23
N THR A 74 -13.18 -7.78 16.17
CA THR A 74 -13.18 -8.61 14.96
C THR A 74 -12.30 -8.03 13.85
N CYS A 75 -11.64 -6.90 14.07
CA CYS A 75 -10.73 -6.29 13.10
C CYS A 75 -9.41 -7.05 13.10
N ASP A 76 -9.05 -7.65 11.98
CA ASP A 76 -7.80 -8.43 11.82
C ASP A 76 -6.62 -7.56 11.40
N ALA A 77 -6.88 -6.41 10.75
CA ALA A 77 -5.83 -5.47 10.36
C ALA A 77 -6.33 -4.04 10.16
N VAL A 78 -5.43 -3.09 10.38
CA VAL A 78 -5.55 -1.70 9.91
C VAL A 78 -4.58 -1.51 8.75
N LEU A 79 -5.08 -1.03 7.62
CA LEU A 79 -4.27 -0.60 6.46
C LEU A 79 -4.35 0.92 6.36
N SER A 80 -3.23 1.62 6.47
CA SER A 80 -3.17 3.05 6.19
C SER A 80 -2.44 3.36 4.89
N GLY A 81 -2.88 4.40 4.19
CA GLY A 81 -2.28 4.88 2.95
C GLY A 81 -2.13 6.40 2.97
N TYR A 82 -2.54 7.07 1.88
CA TYR A 82 -2.41 8.52 1.74
C TYR A 82 -3.10 9.28 2.86
N LEU A 83 -2.38 10.25 3.43
CA LEU A 83 -2.84 11.17 4.46
C LEU A 83 -3.00 12.59 3.90
N GLY A 84 -4.09 13.23 4.24
CA GLY A 84 -4.32 14.63 3.92
C GLY A 84 -3.61 15.61 4.86
N SER A 85 -3.23 15.15 6.07
CA SER A 85 -2.47 15.93 7.05
C SER A 85 -1.74 15.04 8.05
N ALA A 86 -0.75 15.60 8.76
CA ALA A 86 -0.01 14.89 9.81
C ALA A 86 -0.90 14.56 11.02
N GLU A 87 -1.87 15.41 11.34
CA GLU A 87 -2.82 15.18 12.43
C GLU A 87 -3.68 13.94 12.19
N GLN A 88 -4.03 13.63 10.94
CA GLN A 88 -4.69 12.37 10.59
C GLN A 88 -3.81 11.17 10.93
N GLY A 89 -2.50 11.29 10.71
CA GLY A 89 -1.55 10.24 11.06
C GLY A 89 -1.58 9.89 12.55
N GLU A 90 -1.54 10.89 13.42
CA GLU A 90 -1.62 10.69 14.87
C GLU A 90 -2.95 10.01 15.27
N GLN A 91 -4.07 10.38 14.64
CA GLN A 91 -5.35 9.72 14.87
C GLN A 91 -5.35 8.26 14.39
N ILE A 92 -4.69 7.97 13.26
CA ILE A 92 -4.56 6.59 12.78
C ILE A 92 -3.79 5.73 13.76
N LEU A 93 -2.71 6.24 14.37
CA LEU A 93 -1.99 5.48 15.41
C LEU A 93 -2.84 5.23 16.66
N GLU A 94 -3.65 6.18 17.06
CA GLU A 94 -4.61 5.98 18.14
C GLU A 94 -5.65 4.90 17.77
N ILE A 95 -6.14 4.91 16.53
CA ILE A 95 -7.03 3.87 15.98
C ILE A 95 -6.33 2.49 16.01
N VAL A 96 -5.08 2.42 15.56
CA VAL A 96 -4.28 1.18 15.59
C VAL A 96 -4.15 0.67 17.03
N ARG A 97 -3.87 1.56 17.99
CA ARG A 97 -3.79 1.21 19.40
C ARG A 97 -5.11 0.63 19.92
N GLN A 98 -6.24 1.26 19.59
CA GLN A 98 -7.58 0.78 19.99
C GLN A 98 -7.90 -0.58 19.38
N VAL A 99 -7.60 -0.78 18.10
CA VAL A 99 -7.80 -2.07 17.42
C VAL A 99 -6.95 -3.15 18.09
N LYS A 100 -5.65 -2.89 18.33
CA LYS A 100 -4.76 -3.87 18.97
C LYS A 100 -5.10 -4.14 20.44
N LEU A 101 -5.71 -3.19 21.14
CA LEU A 101 -6.26 -3.44 22.48
C LEU A 101 -7.48 -4.37 22.43
N ALA A 102 -8.34 -4.21 21.44
CA ALA A 102 -9.52 -5.05 21.26
C ALA A 102 -9.19 -6.43 20.63
N ASN A 103 -8.21 -6.49 19.75
CA ASN A 103 -7.66 -7.69 19.12
C ASN A 103 -6.13 -7.62 19.09
N PRO A 104 -5.42 -8.22 20.05
CA PRO A 104 -3.95 -8.19 20.11
C PRO A 104 -3.24 -8.81 18.90
N ASP A 105 -3.92 -9.69 18.15
CA ASP A 105 -3.37 -10.34 16.95
C ASP A 105 -3.56 -9.49 15.69
N ALA A 106 -4.23 -8.35 15.77
CA ALA A 106 -4.44 -7.47 14.64
C ALA A 106 -3.13 -6.85 14.15
N TRP A 107 -2.99 -6.76 12.82
CA TRP A 107 -1.82 -6.18 12.17
C TRP A 107 -2.02 -4.71 11.84
N TYR A 108 -0.93 -3.96 11.83
CA TYR A 108 -0.89 -2.63 11.23
C TYR A 108 0.01 -2.65 9.99
N PHE A 109 -0.62 -2.48 8.84
CA PHE A 109 0.05 -2.32 7.55
C PHE A 109 0.10 -0.83 7.20
N CYS A 110 1.29 -0.26 7.13
CA CYS A 110 1.51 1.12 6.72
C CYS A 110 1.99 1.17 5.25
N ASP A 111 1.22 1.78 4.38
CA ASP A 111 1.69 2.27 3.09
C ASP A 111 2.12 3.73 3.30
N PRO A 112 3.43 4.02 3.39
CA PRO A 112 3.94 5.33 3.80
C PRO A 112 3.96 6.30 2.62
N VAL A 113 2.81 6.61 2.07
CA VAL A 113 2.69 7.46 0.88
C VAL A 113 3.29 8.83 1.14
N MET A 114 4.43 9.13 0.50
CA MET A 114 5.11 10.41 0.58
C MET A 114 5.34 11.04 -0.79
N GLY A 115 5.44 10.23 -1.84
CA GLY A 115 5.70 10.74 -3.17
C GLY A 115 6.08 9.66 -4.18
N HIS A 116 6.72 10.09 -5.25
CA HIS A 116 7.17 9.22 -6.33
C HIS A 116 8.63 9.49 -6.66
N PRO A 117 9.44 8.47 -7.00
CA PRO A 117 10.87 8.65 -7.32
C PRO A 117 11.17 9.75 -8.35
N GLU A 118 10.27 9.95 -9.32
CA GLU A 118 10.42 10.97 -10.37
C GLU A 118 9.88 12.35 -9.98
N LYS A 119 8.93 12.43 -9.02
CA LYS A 119 8.21 13.67 -8.65
C LYS A 119 8.64 14.24 -7.31
N GLY A 120 9.40 13.48 -6.54
CA GLY A 120 9.78 13.83 -5.18
C GLY A 120 8.64 13.73 -4.17
N CYS A 121 8.84 14.30 -3.00
CA CYS A 121 7.86 14.33 -1.92
C CYS A 121 6.74 15.32 -2.27
N ILE A 122 5.48 14.85 -2.22
CA ILE A 122 4.29 15.62 -2.65
C ILE A 122 3.20 15.70 -1.58
N VAL A 123 3.46 15.20 -0.37
CA VAL A 123 2.49 15.18 0.73
C VAL A 123 2.51 16.46 1.55
N ALA A 124 1.48 16.66 2.36
CA ALA A 124 1.36 17.81 3.25
C ALA A 124 2.53 17.88 4.25
N PRO A 125 2.90 19.09 4.73
CA PRO A 125 3.95 19.25 5.73
C PRO A 125 3.74 18.37 6.96
N GLY A 126 4.80 17.78 7.49
CA GLY A 126 4.77 16.91 8.66
C GLY A 126 4.41 15.44 8.39
N VAL A 127 3.81 15.11 7.24
CA VAL A 127 3.43 13.72 6.91
C VAL A 127 4.64 12.82 6.76
N ALA A 128 5.70 13.26 6.09
CA ALA A 128 6.93 12.48 5.96
C ALA A 128 7.61 12.23 7.32
N GLU A 129 7.63 13.26 8.19
CA GLU A 129 8.14 13.12 9.55
C GLU A 129 7.30 12.17 10.40
N PHE A 130 5.98 12.24 10.28
CA PHE A 130 5.07 11.28 10.93
C PHE A 130 5.38 9.84 10.51
N HIS A 131 5.56 9.57 9.20
CA HIS A 131 5.89 8.23 8.73
C HIS A 131 7.20 7.70 9.30
N SER A 132 8.25 8.52 9.34
CA SER A 132 9.56 8.09 9.83
C SER A 132 9.61 7.93 11.36
N ARG A 133 8.98 8.84 12.11
CA ARG A 133 9.09 8.85 13.58
C ARG A 133 8.04 8.05 14.31
N SER A 134 6.84 7.98 13.74
CA SER A 134 5.68 7.44 14.44
C SER A 134 5.09 6.20 13.78
N ALA A 135 4.82 6.23 12.48
CA ALA A 135 4.19 5.11 11.78
C ALA A 135 5.13 3.92 11.60
N LEU A 136 6.38 4.15 11.20
CA LEU A 136 7.39 3.09 11.00
C LEU A 136 7.53 2.20 12.24
N PRO A 137 7.84 2.72 13.45
CA PRO A 137 8.01 1.85 14.62
C PRO A 137 6.70 1.19 15.10
N ALA A 138 5.54 1.71 14.72
CA ALA A 138 4.24 1.15 15.11
C ALA A 138 3.74 0.07 14.16
N SER A 139 4.27 -0.02 12.93
CA SER A 139 3.78 -0.92 11.90
C SER A 139 4.33 -2.36 12.05
N ASP A 140 3.50 -3.35 11.70
CA ASP A 140 3.92 -4.74 11.53
C ASP A 140 4.45 -4.97 10.10
N ILE A 141 3.86 -4.27 9.13
CA ILE A 141 4.26 -4.30 7.71
C ILE A 141 4.35 -2.86 7.22
N ILE A 142 5.39 -2.55 6.44
CA ILE A 142 5.53 -1.27 5.76
C ILE A 142 5.86 -1.47 4.28
N ALA A 143 5.25 -0.68 3.40
CA ALA A 143 5.35 -0.86 1.95
C ALA A 143 5.84 0.40 1.22
N PRO A 144 7.09 0.82 1.38
CA PRO A 144 7.64 1.98 0.68
C PRO A 144 7.92 1.69 -0.81
N ASN A 145 7.83 2.72 -1.65
CA ASN A 145 8.56 2.77 -2.92
C ASN A 145 10.04 3.16 -2.68
N LEU A 146 10.85 3.29 -3.73
CA LEU A 146 12.27 3.61 -3.57
C LEU A 146 12.51 4.95 -2.87
N LEU A 147 11.79 6.02 -3.27
CA LEU A 147 11.89 7.33 -2.63
C LEU A 147 11.54 7.25 -1.13
N GLU A 148 10.45 6.59 -0.82
CA GLU A 148 9.97 6.41 0.54
C GLU A 148 10.95 5.58 1.38
N LEU A 149 11.55 4.54 0.79
CA LEU A 149 12.61 3.75 1.43
C LEU A 149 13.82 4.63 1.78
N GLU A 150 14.28 5.46 0.85
CA GLU A 150 15.39 6.39 1.06
C GLU A 150 15.07 7.44 2.15
N MET A 151 13.86 7.98 2.13
CA MET A 151 13.41 8.94 3.13
C MET A 151 13.32 8.33 4.54
N LEU A 152 12.89 7.07 4.63
CA LEU A 152 12.74 6.35 5.90
C LEU A 152 14.08 5.86 6.46
N SER A 153 15.00 5.42 5.60
CA SER A 153 16.32 4.92 6.00
C SER A 153 17.37 6.05 6.15
N GLY A 154 17.14 7.19 5.49
CA GLY A 154 18.09 8.30 5.45
C GLY A 154 19.26 8.07 4.52
N HIS A 155 19.22 7.07 3.63
CA HIS A 155 20.29 6.70 2.72
C HIS A 155 19.81 6.71 1.27
N GLU A 156 20.72 7.07 0.35
CA GLU A 156 20.50 6.84 -1.07
C GLU A 156 20.63 5.34 -1.39
N VAL A 157 19.74 4.85 -2.23
CA VAL A 157 19.67 3.44 -2.61
C VAL A 157 19.82 3.30 -4.12
N THR A 158 20.93 2.70 -4.56
CA THR A 158 21.30 2.57 -5.97
C THR A 158 21.46 1.13 -6.44
N SER A 159 21.26 0.15 -5.56
CA SER A 159 21.29 -1.28 -5.91
C SER A 159 20.30 -2.09 -5.10
N VAL A 160 20.04 -3.31 -5.56
CA VAL A 160 19.20 -4.29 -4.87
C VAL A 160 19.74 -4.62 -3.48
N GLU A 161 21.05 -4.80 -3.35
CA GLU A 161 21.71 -5.11 -2.08
C GLU A 161 21.55 -3.98 -1.07
N GLN A 162 21.67 -2.73 -1.52
CA GLN A 162 21.43 -1.55 -0.68
C GLN A 162 19.94 -1.46 -0.29
N ALA A 163 19.03 -1.76 -1.21
CA ALA A 163 17.59 -1.79 -0.91
C ALA A 163 17.25 -2.85 0.16
N VAL A 164 17.86 -4.03 0.09
CA VAL A 164 17.71 -5.08 1.12
C VAL A 164 18.29 -4.62 2.46
N ALA A 165 19.48 -3.98 2.45
CA ALA A 165 20.10 -3.47 3.67
C ALA A 165 19.23 -2.38 4.33
N SER A 166 18.77 -1.39 3.56
CA SER A 166 17.87 -0.34 4.05
C SER A 166 16.54 -0.92 4.57
N ALA A 167 15.94 -1.90 3.87
CA ALA A 167 14.73 -2.57 4.35
C ALA A 167 14.97 -3.28 5.70
N ARG A 168 16.13 -3.91 5.92
CA ARG A 168 16.48 -4.54 7.20
C ARG A 168 16.73 -3.51 8.31
N GLU A 169 17.24 -2.33 7.99
CA GLU A 169 17.32 -1.20 8.95
C GLU A 169 15.92 -0.77 9.40
N LEU A 170 14.94 -0.68 8.47
CA LEU A 170 13.55 -0.41 8.85
C LEU A 170 12.96 -1.52 9.73
N ILE A 171 13.25 -2.79 9.44
CA ILE A 171 12.81 -3.94 10.26
C ILE A 171 13.33 -3.83 11.69
N ALA A 172 14.56 -3.39 11.88
CA ALA A 172 15.14 -3.19 13.21
C ALA A 172 14.42 -2.09 14.03
N LEU A 173 13.62 -1.24 13.38
CA LEU A 173 12.86 -0.16 14.01
C LEU A 173 11.42 -0.53 14.38
N GLY A 174 10.87 -1.64 13.85
CA GLY A 174 9.50 -2.06 14.19
C GLY A 174 8.88 -3.11 13.29
N PRO A 175 8.81 -2.90 11.98
CA PRO A 175 8.13 -3.82 11.07
C PRO A 175 8.77 -5.21 11.06
N LYS A 176 7.93 -6.22 10.82
CA LYS A 176 8.39 -7.59 10.56
C LYS A 176 8.62 -7.85 9.07
N ILE A 177 7.92 -7.11 8.23
CA ILE A 177 7.94 -7.25 6.77
C ILE A 177 8.05 -5.88 6.13
N VAL A 178 8.94 -5.75 5.15
CA VAL A 178 9.07 -4.57 4.28
C VAL A 178 8.85 -5.02 2.83
N LEU A 179 7.84 -4.43 2.16
CA LEU A 179 7.67 -4.53 0.72
C LEU A 179 8.21 -3.28 0.03
N VAL A 180 9.31 -3.39 -0.70
CA VAL A 180 9.75 -2.30 -1.58
C VAL A 180 8.97 -2.42 -2.89
N LYS A 181 7.96 -1.57 -3.08
CA LYS A 181 6.98 -1.68 -4.17
C LYS A 181 7.52 -1.40 -5.57
N HIS A 182 8.62 -0.68 -5.69
CA HIS A 182 9.25 -0.37 -6.96
C HIS A 182 10.70 0.03 -6.72
N LEU A 183 11.63 -0.74 -7.26
CA LEU A 183 13.05 -0.47 -7.12
C LEU A 183 13.56 0.66 -8.03
N ALA A 184 12.82 0.97 -9.11
CA ALA A 184 13.19 2.04 -10.04
C ALA A 184 14.68 1.93 -10.46
N ARG A 185 15.49 3.00 -10.23
CA ARG A 185 16.91 3.03 -10.57
C ARG A 185 17.79 2.04 -9.78
N ALA A 186 17.31 1.55 -8.64
CA ALA A 186 18.03 0.55 -7.83
C ALA A 186 17.82 -0.88 -8.33
N GLY A 187 16.90 -1.10 -9.27
CA GLY A 187 16.68 -2.41 -9.88
C GLY A 187 17.83 -2.89 -10.75
N GLN A 188 17.86 -4.18 -11.04
CA GLN A 188 18.89 -4.80 -11.87
C GLN A 188 18.72 -4.49 -13.36
N ARG A 189 17.48 -4.17 -13.77
CA ARG A 189 17.14 -3.98 -15.19
C ARG A 189 16.19 -2.78 -15.37
N SER A 190 16.60 -1.84 -16.18
CA SER A 190 15.82 -0.63 -16.51
C SER A 190 14.57 -0.89 -17.37
N ASP A 191 14.50 -2.05 -18.04
CA ASP A 191 13.37 -2.47 -18.88
C ASP A 191 12.32 -3.30 -18.11
N ARG A 192 12.47 -3.41 -16.79
CA ARG A 192 11.61 -4.23 -15.94
C ARG A 192 11.11 -3.45 -14.73
N PHE A 193 9.97 -3.88 -14.23
CA PHE A 193 9.46 -3.49 -12.93
C PHE A 193 9.91 -4.52 -11.90
N GLU A 194 10.52 -4.07 -10.82
CA GLU A 194 11.11 -4.94 -9.80
C GLU A 194 10.64 -4.55 -8.41
N MET A 195 10.39 -5.57 -7.57
CA MET A 195 10.00 -5.42 -6.15
C MET A 195 10.87 -6.31 -5.25
N LEU A 196 10.90 -5.96 -3.96
CA LEU A 196 11.51 -6.77 -2.90
C LEU A 196 10.51 -6.99 -1.78
N LEU A 197 10.49 -8.20 -1.23
CA LEU A 197 9.83 -8.51 0.03
C LEU A 197 10.89 -9.02 1.01
N VAL A 198 11.08 -8.28 2.10
CA VAL A 198 12.19 -8.49 3.04
C VAL A 198 11.65 -8.72 4.45
N THR A 199 12.23 -9.70 5.13
CA THR A 199 12.11 -9.94 6.58
C THR A 199 13.49 -9.94 7.22
N ALA A 200 13.58 -10.19 8.52
CA ALA A 200 14.87 -10.37 9.19
C ALA A 200 15.70 -11.50 8.57
N ASP A 201 15.04 -12.62 8.22
CA ASP A 201 15.69 -13.85 7.80
C ASP A 201 15.72 -14.07 6.29
N GLU A 202 14.80 -13.44 5.55
CA GLU A 202 14.61 -13.69 4.13
C GLU A 202 14.49 -12.40 3.32
N ALA A 203 14.98 -12.45 2.09
CA ALA A 203 14.74 -11.41 1.08
C ALA A 203 14.37 -12.09 -0.24
N TRP A 204 13.25 -11.65 -0.82
CA TRP A 204 12.74 -12.15 -2.09
C TRP A 204 12.70 -11.02 -3.10
N HIS A 205 13.30 -11.25 -4.27
CA HIS A 205 13.29 -10.34 -5.41
C HIS A 205 12.37 -10.89 -6.50
N ILE A 206 11.59 -10.04 -7.11
CA ILE A 206 10.75 -10.40 -8.25
C ILE A 206 10.80 -9.32 -9.33
N SER A 207 10.64 -9.74 -10.57
CA SER A 207 10.74 -8.87 -11.74
C SER A 207 9.69 -9.26 -12.79
N ARG A 208 9.05 -8.26 -13.38
CA ARG A 208 8.08 -8.41 -14.48
C ARG A 208 8.35 -7.40 -15.59
N PRO A 209 7.82 -7.62 -16.81
CA PRO A 209 7.89 -6.60 -17.86
C PRO A 209 7.23 -5.28 -17.42
N LEU A 210 7.73 -4.16 -17.94
CA LEU A 210 7.03 -2.89 -17.87
C LEU A 210 5.79 -2.95 -18.80
N VAL A 211 4.74 -2.22 -18.41
CA VAL A 211 3.62 -1.90 -19.31
C VAL A 211 3.79 -0.43 -19.67
N ASP A 212 3.92 -0.16 -20.96
CA ASP A 212 4.16 1.20 -21.45
C ASP A 212 2.85 1.98 -21.59
N PHE A 213 2.61 2.90 -20.69
CA PHE A 213 1.52 3.86 -20.73
C PHE A 213 1.94 5.23 -21.32
N GLY A 214 3.16 5.32 -21.85
CA GLY A 214 3.71 6.58 -22.35
C GLY A 214 3.96 7.58 -21.20
N VAL A 215 3.55 8.82 -21.41
CA VAL A 215 3.83 9.93 -20.46
C VAL A 215 3.05 9.81 -19.14
N ARG A 216 1.91 9.11 -19.15
CA ARG A 216 0.97 9.10 -18.02
C ARG A 216 0.79 7.69 -17.46
N GLN A 217 1.40 7.44 -16.31
CA GLN A 217 1.26 6.15 -15.61
C GLN A 217 -0.04 6.10 -14.81
N PRO A 218 -0.75 4.94 -14.75
CA PRO A 218 -1.92 4.77 -13.90
C PRO A 218 -1.63 5.06 -12.43
N VAL A 219 -2.59 5.67 -11.75
CA VAL A 219 -2.57 5.92 -10.31
C VAL A 219 -3.25 4.77 -9.57
N GLY A 220 -2.98 4.60 -8.27
CA GLY A 220 -3.59 3.57 -7.44
C GLY A 220 -2.92 2.19 -7.49
N VAL A 221 -1.89 2.01 -8.33
CA VAL A 221 -1.14 0.74 -8.42
C VAL A 221 -0.50 0.35 -7.08
N GLY A 222 0.03 1.34 -6.35
CA GLY A 222 0.60 1.12 -5.02
C GLY A 222 -0.44 0.67 -4.00
N ASP A 223 -1.59 1.35 -3.98
CA ASP A 223 -2.72 1.03 -3.09
C ASP A 223 -3.27 -0.37 -3.36
N LEU A 224 -3.43 -0.72 -4.65
CA LEU A 224 -3.81 -2.06 -5.09
C LEU A 224 -2.80 -3.12 -4.60
N THR A 225 -1.51 -2.86 -4.79
CA THR A 225 -0.43 -3.79 -4.39
C THR A 225 -0.44 -4.02 -2.87
N SER A 226 -0.53 -2.94 -2.08
CA SER A 226 -0.55 -3.01 -0.62
C SER A 226 -1.80 -3.74 -0.10
N GLY A 227 -2.97 -3.46 -0.68
CA GLY A 227 -4.22 -4.14 -0.32
C GLY A 227 -4.18 -5.64 -0.60
N LEU A 228 -3.71 -6.05 -1.78
CA LEU A 228 -3.61 -7.47 -2.14
C LEU A 228 -2.60 -8.20 -1.25
N LEU A 229 -1.40 -7.64 -1.02
CA LEU A 229 -0.42 -8.26 -0.14
C LEU A 229 -0.98 -8.51 1.26
N LEU A 230 -1.67 -7.51 1.83
CA LEU A 230 -2.27 -7.67 3.15
C LEU A 230 -3.26 -8.83 3.20
N VAL A 231 -4.14 -8.94 2.20
CA VAL A 231 -5.14 -10.03 2.14
C VAL A 231 -4.45 -11.40 2.02
N ASP A 232 -3.46 -11.53 1.14
CA ASP A 232 -2.74 -12.79 0.94
C ASP A 232 -2.07 -13.25 2.24
N LEU A 233 -1.37 -12.34 2.92
CA LEU A 233 -0.69 -12.65 4.19
C LEU A 233 -1.68 -12.96 5.32
N LEU A 234 -2.81 -12.26 5.41
CA LEU A 234 -3.86 -12.55 6.40
C LEU A 234 -4.52 -13.91 6.16
N HIS A 235 -4.57 -14.39 4.93
CA HIS A 235 -5.03 -15.74 4.58
C HIS A 235 -3.96 -16.82 4.79
N GLY A 236 -2.74 -16.45 5.21
CA GLY A 236 -1.65 -17.36 5.51
C GLY A 236 -0.85 -17.80 4.28
N MET A 237 -0.92 -17.04 3.18
CA MET A 237 -0.10 -17.31 2.00
C MET A 237 1.38 -17.11 2.36
N PRO A 238 2.29 -18.05 1.98
CA PRO A 238 3.72 -17.87 2.18
C PRO A 238 4.26 -16.62 1.48
N LEU A 239 5.28 -15.99 2.04
CA LEU A 239 5.84 -14.70 1.55
C LEU A 239 6.19 -14.74 0.07
N LYS A 240 6.85 -15.81 -0.39
CA LYS A 240 7.22 -15.99 -1.80
C LYS A 240 5.97 -16.00 -2.69
N GLU A 241 5.00 -16.82 -2.35
CA GLU A 241 3.76 -16.99 -3.12
C GLU A 241 2.93 -15.70 -3.12
N ALA A 242 2.86 -14.99 -1.99
CA ALA A 242 2.18 -13.70 -1.89
C ALA A 242 2.84 -12.65 -2.80
N LEU A 243 4.17 -12.57 -2.83
CA LEU A 243 4.89 -11.68 -3.73
C LEU A 243 4.65 -12.02 -5.20
N GLU A 244 4.65 -13.31 -5.55
CA GLU A 244 4.37 -13.80 -6.90
C GLU A 244 2.93 -13.48 -7.32
N HIS A 245 1.96 -13.73 -6.43
CA HIS A 245 0.55 -13.45 -6.69
C HIS A 245 0.29 -11.96 -6.91
N ILE A 246 0.72 -11.08 -6.01
CA ILE A 246 0.48 -9.63 -6.18
C ILE A 246 1.16 -9.09 -7.43
N THR A 247 2.35 -9.60 -7.78
CA THR A 247 3.06 -9.19 -8.99
C THR A 247 2.27 -9.55 -10.23
N ALA A 248 1.75 -10.75 -10.31
CA ALA A 248 0.96 -11.24 -11.43
C ALA A 248 -0.41 -10.53 -11.51
N ALA A 249 -1.13 -10.44 -10.40
CA ALA A 249 -2.46 -9.82 -10.35
C ALA A 249 -2.41 -8.33 -10.76
N VAL A 250 -1.47 -7.56 -10.20
CA VAL A 250 -1.28 -6.14 -10.53
C VAL A 250 -0.86 -5.98 -11.99
N TYR A 251 0.03 -6.83 -12.50
CA TYR A 251 0.44 -6.81 -13.90
C TYR A 251 -0.75 -7.02 -14.84
N GLU A 252 -1.62 -7.98 -14.55
CA GLU A 252 -2.80 -8.25 -15.38
C GLU A 252 -3.84 -7.13 -15.34
N VAL A 253 -4.00 -6.45 -14.19
CA VAL A 253 -4.81 -5.21 -14.12
C VAL A 253 -4.22 -4.13 -15.01
N MET A 254 -2.91 -3.93 -14.97
CA MET A 254 -2.23 -2.96 -15.82
C MET A 254 -2.32 -3.31 -17.31
N LEU A 255 -2.14 -4.59 -17.68
CA LEU A 255 -2.33 -5.04 -19.05
C LEU A 255 -3.75 -4.77 -19.53
N LYS A 256 -4.76 -5.08 -18.71
CA LYS A 256 -6.16 -4.84 -19.06
C LYS A 256 -6.46 -3.36 -19.23
N THR A 257 -5.90 -2.52 -18.37
CA THR A 257 -6.01 -1.07 -18.47
C THR A 257 -5.40 -0.56 -19.78
N HIS A 258 -4.21 -1.04 -20.12
CA HIS A 258 -3.52 -0.69 -21.37
C HIS A 258 -4.28 -1.17 -22.60
N GLU A 259 -4.76 -2.42 -22.62
CA GLU A 259 -5.55 -3.00 -23.71
C GLU A 259 -6.82 -2.19 -24.02
N MET A 260 -7.45 -1.64 -22.99
CA MET A 260 -8.65 -0.82 -23.13
C MET A 260 -8.35 0.63 -23.52
N GLY A 261 -7.06 1.02 -23.59
CA GLY A 261 -6.64 2.38 -23.88
C GLY A 261 -7.00 3.38 -22.77
N GLU A 262 -7.18 2.89 -21.55
CA GLU A 262 -7.63 3.66 -20.42
C GLU A 262 -6.44 4.15 -19.56
N TYR A 263 -6.68 5.21 -18.80
CA TYR A 263 -5.72 5.72 -17.82
C TYR A 263 -6.04 5.25 -16.39
N GLU A 264 -7.33 5.13 -16.05
CA GLU A 264 -7.78 4.61 -14.77
C GLU A 264 -7.76 3.09 -14.75
N LEU A 265 -7.29 2.50 -13.65
CA LEU A 265 -7.19 1.05 -13.49
C LEU A 265 -8.53 0.35 -13.77
N GLN A 266 -8.53 -0.62 -14.66
CA GLN A 266 -9.71 -1.36 -15.07
C GLN A 266 -9.98 -2.57 -14.16
N LEU A 267 -10.17 -2.29 -12.85
CA LEU A 267 -10.28 -3.29 -11.79
C LEU A 267 -11.43 -4.27 -12.00
N VAL A 268 -12.61 -3.77 -12.39
CA VAL A 268 -13.79 -4.61 -12.62
C VAL A 268 -13.60 -5.49 -13.86
N ALA A 269 -13.03 -4.95 -14.95
CA ALA A 269 -12.75 -5.71 -16.17
C ALA A 269 -11.67 -6.78 -15.94
N ALA A 270 -10.76 -6.57 -14.98
CA ALA A 270 -9.70 -7.52 -14.63
C ALA A 270 -10.02 -8.39 -13.40
N GLN A 271 -11.22 -8.33 -12.84
CA GLN A 271 -11.53 -8.92 -11.52
C GLN A 271 -11.21 -10.41 -11.38
N ASP A 272 -11.39 -11.20 -12.43
CA ASP A 272 -11.09 -12.63 -12.40
C ASP A 272 -9.57 -12.90 -12.37
N ARG A 273 -8.80 -11.99 -12.97
CA ARG A 273 -7.33 -12.02 -13.00
C ARG A 273 -6.70 -11.54 -11.69
N ILE A 274 -7.42 -10.75 -10.90
CA ILE A 274 -6.98 -10.36 -9.55
C ILE A 274 -6.92 -11.60 -8.65
N ALA A 275 -7.95 -12.43 -8.67
CA ALA A 275 -7.99 -13.61 -7.82
C ALA A 275 -7.22 -14.81 -8.41
N ASN A 276 -7.17 -14.92 -9.73
CA ASN A 276 -6.55 -16.03 -10.43
C ASN A 276 -5.76 -15.51 -11.65
N PRO A 277 -4.60 -14.90 -11.42
CA PRO A 277 -3.78 -14.39 -12.50
C PRO A 277 -3.31 -15.53 -13.41
N GLN A 278 -3.23 -15.26 -14.69
CA GLN A 278 -2.73 -16.24 -15.69
C GLN A 278 -1.24 -16.05 -15.97
N GLN A 279 -0.72 -14.86 -15.70
CA GLN A 279 0.72 -14.61 -15.76
C GLN A 279 1.39 -15.16 -14.51
N HIS A 280 2.63 -15.63 -14.67
CA HIS A 280 3.42 -16.14 -13.56
C HIS A 280 4.81 -15.49 -13.60
N PHE A 281 5.27 -15.06 -12.45
CA PHE A 281 6.60 -14.49 -12.25
C PHE A 281 7.21 -15.17 -11.02
N ASP A 282 8.43 -15.64 -11.14
CA ASP A 282 9.11 -16.34 -10.07
C ASP A 282 9.88 -15.37 -9.18
N ALA A 283 9.62 -15.42 -7.89
CA ALA A 283 10.43 -14.72 -6.89
C ALA A 283 11.69 -15.54 -6.57
N VAL A 284 12.81 -14.82 -6.55
CA VAL A 284 14.13 -15.39 -6.29
C VAL A 284 14.59 -14.97 -4.90
N LYS A 285 15.07 -15.91 -4.10
CA LYS A 285 15.68 -15.65 -2.80
C LYS A 285 17.06 -15.03 -3.00
N LEU A 286 17.33 -13.93 -2.29
CA LEU A 286 18.61 -13.22 -2.29
C LEU A 286 19.53 -13.70 -1.17
#